data_e227b115b3e579f6da8cded2692bb88d
#
_entry.id   e227b115b3e579f6da8cded2692bb88d
#
_cell.length_a   1.000
_cell.length_b   1.000
_cell.length_c   1.000
_cell.angle_alpha   90.00
_cell.angle_beta   90.00
_cell.angle_gamma   90.00
#
_symmetry.space_group_name_H-M   'P 1'
#
loop_
_entity.id
_entity.type
_entity.pdbx_description
1 polymer ?
#
loop_
_entity_poly.entity_id
_entity_poly.type
_entity_poly.pdbx_seq_one_letter_code
_entity_poly.pdbx_strand_id
1 'polypeptide(L)' 'MPKANQPAHTIRLGYIKASIWKNGEHYNTTITRSYRDGDTWKDGDSFGTGDLPVVAKVADMATDWISAQ' A
#
# COMPACT_ATOMS: atom_id res chain seq x y z
N MET A 1 7.57 6.82 -22.12
CA MET A 1 8.40 6.20 -21.11
C MET A 1 7.55 5.35 -20.19
N PRO A 2 7.87 4.10 -20.02
CA PRO A 2 7.04 3.25 -19.18
C PRO A 2 7.01 3.75 -17.73
N LYS A 3 5.89 3.51 -17.11
CA LYS A 3 5.66 3.88 -15.72
C LYS A 3 5.64 2.66 -14.83
N ALA A 4 6.42 1.65 -15.19
CA ALA A 4 6.39 0.37 -14.51
C ALA A 4 6.71 0.51 -13.03
N ASN A 5 7.46 1.55 -12.66
CA ASN A 5 7.89 1.75 -11.28
C ASN A 5 6.97 2.66 -10.48
N GLN A 6 5.85 3.05 -11.07
CA GLN A 6 4.92 3.92 -10.38
C GLN A 6 3.60 3.21 -10.16
N PRO A 7 3.08 3.24 -8.94
CA PRO A 7 1.78 2.64 -8.69
C PRO A 7 0.68 3.42 -9.40
N ALA A 8 -0.38 2.72 -9.79
CA ALA A 8 -1.55 3.35 -10.37
C ALA A 8 -2.25 4.21 -9.32
N HIS A 9 -2.19 3.79 -8.06
CA HIS A 9 -2.83 4.53 -6.97
C HIS A 9 -2.17 4.14 -5.67
N THR A 10 -2.18 5.05 -4.71
CA THR A 10 -1.61 4.81 -3.39
C THR A 10 -2.60 5.28 -2.34
N ILE A 11 -2.79 4.47 -1.31
CA ILE A 11 -3.65 4.79 -0.18
C ILE A 11 -2.79 4.76 1.07
N ARG A 12 -2.88 5.80 1.88
CA ARG A 12 -2.07 5.89 3.09
C ARG A 12 -2.95 6.23 4.28
N LEU A 13 -2.81 5.47 5.34
CA LEU A 13 -3.44 5.76 6.63
C LEU A 13 -2.35 5.64 7.69
N GLY A 14 -1.95 6.77 8.28
CA GLY A 14 -0.87 6.77 9.23
C GLY A 14 0.42 6.28 8.58
N TYR A 15 1.00 5.25 9.15
CA TYR A 15 2.24 4.68 8.62
C TYR A 15 2.00 3.48 7.71
N ILE A 16 0.74 3.16 7.44
CA ILE A 16 0.38 2.04 6.57
C ILE A 16 0.06 2.59 5.18
N LYS A 17 0.64 1.93 4.17
CA LYS A 17 0.47 2.36 2.78
C LYS A 17 0.12 1.16 1.93
N ALA A 18 -0.90 1.30 1.11
CA ALA A 18 -1.24 0.33 0.09
C ALA A 18 -0.91 0.94 -1.27
N SER A 19 -0.12 0.25 -2.05
CA SER A 19 0.22 0.67 -3.41
C SER A 19 -0.43 -0.28 -4.38
N ILE A 20 -1.19 0.26 -5.32
CA ILE A 20 -1.93 -0.53 -6.30
C ILE A 20 -1.21 -0.40 -7.63
N TRP A 21 -0.82 -1.52 -8.19
CA TRP A 21 -0.02 -1.58 -9.41
C TRP A 21 -0.86 -2.18 -10.52
N LYS A 22 -0.87 -1.53 -11.65
CA LYS A 22 -1.57 -2.07 -12.82
C LYS A 22 -0.60 -2.91 -13.63
N ASN A 23 -1.03 -4.13 -13.94
CA ASN A 23 -0.24 -5.07 -14.71
C ASN A 23 -1.15 -5.68 -15.76
N GLY A 24 -1.16 -5.07 -16.96
CA GLY A 24 -2.08 -5.48 -18.00
C GLY A 24 -3.50 -5.16 -17.57
N GLU A 25 -4.34 -6.18 -17.49
CA GLU A 25 -5.73 -6.02 -17.07
C GLU A 25 -5.93 -6.35 -15.59
N HIS A 26 -4.83 -6.60 -14.89
CA HIS A 26 -4.90 -6.98 -13.49
C HIS A 26 -4.31 -5.90 -12.61
N TYR A 27 -4.73 -5.89 -11.35
CA TYR A 27 -4.17 -5.01 -10.35
C TYR A 27 -3.57 -5.85 -9.24
N ASN A 28 -2.38 -5.48 -8.82
CA ASN A 28 -1.72 -6.08 -7.67
C ASN A 28 -1.55 -5.01 -6.61
N THR A 29 -1.68 -5.41 -5.35
CA THR A 29 -1.58 -4.46 -4.24
C THR A 29 -0.50 -4.93 -3.29
N THR A 30 0.37 -4.01 -2.91
CA THR A 30 1.36 -4.26 -1.86
C THR A 30 1.03 -3.34 -0.69
N ILE A 31 1.17 -3.87 0.52
CA ILE A 31 0.91 -3.10 1.73
C ILE A 31 2.17 -3.09 2.55
N THR A 32 2.59 -1.90 2.95
CA THR A 32 3.81 -1.72 3.73
C THR A 32 3.53 -0.82 4.91
N ARG A 33 4.42 -0.90 5.91
CA ARG A 33 4.42 -0.01 7.06
C ARG A 33 5.75 0.74 7.06
N SER A 34 5.66 2.05 7.15
CA SER A 34 6.85 2.88 7.26
C SER A 34 7.30 2.90 8.71
N TYR A 35 8.59 2.72 8.93
CA TYR A 35 9.15 2.79 10.27
C TYR A 35 10.48 3.51 10.23
N ARG A 36 10.88 4.01 11.38
CA ARG A 36 12.12 4.74 11.50
C ARG A 36 13.20 3.85 12.06
N ASP A 37 14.34 3.88 11.40
CA ASP A 37 15.52 3.13 11.82
C ASP A 37 16.64 4.14 11.94
N GLY A 38 16.88 4.64 13.15
CA GLY A 38 17.79 5.75 13.36
C GLY A 38 17.23 6.99 12.70
N ASP A 39 17.98 7.56 11.77
CA ASP A 39 17.59 8.75 11.04
C ASP A 39 16.96 8.43 9.69
N THR A 40 16.78 7.16 9.40
CA THR A 40 16.31 6.72 8.08
C THR A 40 14.91 6.13 8.19
N TRP A 41 14.05 6.51 7.24
CA TRP A 41 12.74 5.90 7.12
C TRP A 41 12.83 4.70 6.20
N LYS A 42 12.21 3.60 6.59
CA LYS A 42 12.19 2.37 5.83
C LYS A 42 10.78 1.86 5.74
N ASP A 43 10.52 1.02 4.75
CA ASP A 43 9.23 0.36 4.58
C ASP A 43 9.42 -1.13 4.82
N GLY A 44 8.50 -1.70 5.59
CA GLY A 44 8.53 -3.12 5.88
C GLY A 44 7.16 -3.73 5.69
N ASP A 45 7.12 -5.05 5.73
CA ASP A 45 5.89 -5.79 5.55
C ASP A 45 5.47 -6.56 6.80
N SER A 46 6.01 -6.17 7.94
CA SER A 46 5.62 -6.73 9.22
C SER A 46 4.73 -5.74 9.95
N PHE A 47 3.67 -6.24 10.54
CA PHE A 47 2.67 -5.38 11.16
C PHE A 47 2.42 -5.85 12.59
N GLY A 48 2.38 -4.88 13.50
CA GLY A 48 2.02 -5.17 14.89
C GLY A 48 0.52 -5.34 15.02
N THR A 49 0.11 -5.82 16.19
CA THR A 49 -1.31 -6.04 16.46
C THR A 49 -2.12 -4.76 16.26
N GLY A 50 -1.58 -3.62 16.68
CA GLY A 50 -2.27 -2.33 16.52
C GLY A 50 -2.34 -1.86 15.09
N ASP A 51 -1.48 -2.39 14.21
CA ASP A 51 -1.49 -2.01 12.81
C ASP A 51 -2.55 -2.76 12.01
N LEU A 52 -2.96 -3.92 12.49
CA LEU A 52 -3.82 -4.81 11.70
C LEU A 52 -5.17 -4.20 11.34
N PRO A 53 -5.86 -3.49 12.23
CA PRO A 53 -7.10 -2.84 11.83
C PRO A 53 -6.90 -1.81 10.72
N VAL A 54 -5.75 -1.12 10.73
CA VAL A 54 -5.44 -0.14 9.71
C VAL A 54 -5.13 -0.85 8.40
N VAL A 55 -4.39 -1.97 8.46
CA VAL A 55 -4.12 -2.78 7.27
C VAL A 55 -5.44 -3.26 6.65
N ALA A 56 -6.37 -3.71 7.48
CA ALA A 56 -7.68 -4.14 7.00
C ALA A 56 -8.40 -3.00 6.28
N LYS A 57 -8.30 -1.80 6.83
CA LYS A 57 -8.99 -0.64 6.24
C LYS A 57 -8.38 -0.26 4.90
N VAL A 58 -7.04 -0.21 4.80
CA VAL A 58 -6.44 0.16 3.52
C VAL A 58 -6.70 -0.91 2.48
N ALA A 59 -6.76 -2.19 2.88
CA ALA A 59 -7.09 -3.26 1.95
C ALA A 59 -8.51 -3.09 1.42
N ASP A 60 -9.45 -2.73 2.28
CA ASP A 60 -10.83 -2.47 1.89
C ASP A 60 -10.90 -1.28 0.92
N MET A 61 -10.20 -0.22 1.25
CA MET A 61 -10.16 0.97 0.38
C MET A 61 -9.55 0.64 -0.98
N ALA A 62 -8.51 -0.21 -1.00
CA ALA A 62 -7.90 -0.62 -2.25
C ALA A 62 -8.89 -1.40 -3.11
N THR A 63 -9.67 -2.29 -2.47
CA THR A 63 -10.70 -3.04 -3.17
C THR A 63 -11.71 -2.09 -3.81
N ASP A 64 -12.14 -1.08 -3.07
CA ASP A 64 -13.11 -0.11 -3.57
C ASP A 64 -12.55 0.64 -4.77
N TRP A 65 -11.30 1.06 -4.67
CA TRP A 65 -10.68 1.80 -5.77
C TRP A 65 -10.57 0.94 -7.03
N ILE A 66 -10.11 -0.31 -6.87
CA ILE A 66 -9.97 -1.21 -8.00
C ILE A 66 -11.33 -1.50 -8.64
N SER A 67 -12.36 -1.69 -7.81
CA SER A 67 -13.69 -1.99 -8.31
C SER A 67 -14.28 -0.83 -9.12
N ALA A 68 -13.79 0.38 -8.90
CA ALA A 68 -14.28 1.55 -9.62
C ALA A 68 -13.58 1.75 -10.96
N GLN A 69 -12.58 0.95 -11.28
CA GLN A 69 -11.85 1.10 -12.55
C GLN A 69 -12.50 0.35 -13.73
#